data_ccfa4041c3e89549fb75576c3acec25e
#
_entry.id   ccfa4041c3e89549fb75576c3acec25e
#
_cell.length_a   1.000
_cell.length_b   1.000
_cell.length_c   1.000
_cell.angle_alpha   90.00
_cell.angle_beta   90.00
_cell.angle_gamma   90.00
#
_symmetry.space_group_name_H-M   'P 1'
#
loop_
_entity.id
_entity.type
_entity.pdbx_description
1 polymer ?
#
loop_
_entity_poly.entity_id
_entity_poly.type
_entity_poly.pdbx_seq_one_letter_code
_entity_poly.pdbx_strand_id
1 'polypeptide(L)'
;MENINNTYNNTHKTNKASKANKNSLSMSHESQTPQPPNKFKKFSLKPNLNNPKKQTIFWDLDDVVFNSTEVVVDIINKIFREPNHLAPKSMQDVKDWGYKSIYALLTQNQVHEIFKSQQFWDSIQVKQDFLNLAKSGVLSHYNNVIVTAGVDETFTKKKALLQRTLEDNNLSYDKIFSDFFGITDIHNFDKSVVDMRDGIQIDDAYFNLIDTNARCKILLKNYMETVSNNSFGDYKEILDNLYEVNNFAEIHQILEFNYTDFKL
;
A
#
# COMPACT_ATOMS: atom_id res chain seq x y z
N MET A 1 50.67 20.15 -14.79
CA MET A 1 51.23 20.13 -16.15
C MET A 1 50.91 18.78 -16.71
N GLU A 2 49.97 18.72 -17.60
CA GLU A 2 49.93 17.94 -18.82
C GLU A 2 48.52 18.06 -19.43
N ASN A 3 48.48 18.73 -20.57
CA ASN A 3 47.34 18.90 -21.45
C ASN A 3 47.11 17.63 -22.24
N ILE A 4 45.88 17.15 -22.33
CA ILE A 4 45.47 16.25 -23.41
C ILE A 4 44.26 16.85 -24.12
N ASN A 5 44.54 17.49 -25.25
CA ASN A 5 43.60 17.81 -26.32
C ASN A 5 43.19 16.51 -27.02
N ASN A 6 41.91 16.26 -27.20
CA ASN A 6 41.43 15.32 -28.19
C ASN A 6 40.35 15.96 -29.06
N THR A 7 40.82 16.22 -30.27
CA THR A 7 40.07 16.69 -31.43
C THR A 7 39.20 15.56 -32.00
N TYR A 8 37.91 15.80 -32.18
CA TYR A 8 37.05 14.91 -32.96
C TYR A 8 36.76 15.51 -34.32
N ASN A 9 37.25 14.78 -35.33
CA ASN A 9 37.05 15.06 -36.76
C ASN A 9 35.59 14.77 -37.17
N ASN A 10 35.00 15.77 -37.83
CA ASN A 10 33.82 15.66 -38.68
C ASN A 10 34.15 14.92 -39.97
N THR A 11 33.42 13.89 -40.32
CA THR A 11 33.32 13.39 -41.71
C THR A 11 31.86 13.42 -42.15
N HIS A 12 31.58 14.36 -43.02
CA HIS A 12 30.44 14.37 -43.92
C HIS A 12 30.47 13.16 -44.87
N LYS A 13 29.32 12.47 -45.00
CA LYS A 13 28.99 11.74 -46.23
C LYS A 13 27.58 12.03 -46.65
N THR A 14 27.53 12.54 -47.86
CA THR A 14 26.36 12.93 -48.66
C THR A 14 25.65 11.76 -49.32
N ASN A 15 24.35 11.86 -49.44
CA ASN A 15 23.46 11.46 -50.52
C ASN A 15 23.37 10.02 -51.06
N LYS A 16 22.14 9.47 -50.97
CA LYS A 16 21.44 9.11 -52.24
C LYS A 16 19.92 9.00 -51.98
N ALA A 17 19.18 9.75 -52.77
CA ALA A 17 17.74 9.67 -52.89
C ALA A 17 17.31 8.35 -53.55
N SER A 18 16.29 7.70 -53.06
CA SER A 18 15.54 6.70 -53.81
C SER A 18 14.03 6.82 -53.58
N LYS A 19 13.38 6.78 -54.68
CA LYS A 19 12.00 7.04 -55.08
C LYS A 19 10.91 6.51 -54.14
N ALA A 20 9.88 7.32 -54.11
CA ALA A 20 8.56 7.10 -53.57
C ALA A 20 7.92 5.76 -53.98
N ASN A 21 7.34 5.06 -53.05
CA ASN A 21 6.25 4.15 -53.30
C ASN A 21 5.07 4.56 -52.41
N LYS A 22 4.06 5.16 -53.01
CA LYS A 22 2.76 5.50 -52.41
C LYS A 22 1.96 4.20 -52.31
N ASN A 23 1.92 3.59 -51.13
CA ASN A 23 0.87 2.69 -50.74
C ASN A 23 0.12 3.34 -49.59
N SER A 24 -1.03 3.91 -49.90
CA SER A 24 -2.02 4.37 -48.94
C SER A 24 -2.64 3.17 -48.22
N LEU A 25 -2.12 2.84 -47.05
CA LEU A 25 -2.81 2.01 -46.07
C LEU A 25 -3.65 2.95 -45.21
N SER A 26 -4.95 2.96 -45.47
CA SER A 26 -5.97 3.53 -44.59
C SER A 26 -5.96 2.73 -43.29
N MET A 27 -5.22 3.20 -42.27
CA MET A 27 -5.40 2.75 -40.87
C MET A 27 -6.69 3.39 -40.38
N SER A 28 -7.75 2.62 -40.35
CA SER A 28 -8.90 2.91 -39.50
C SER A 28 -8.45 2.84 -38.06
N HIS A 29 -8.28 4.01 -37.40
CA HIS A 29 -8.23 4.09 -35.97
C HIS A 29 -9.60 3.70 -35.42
N GLU A 30 -9.82 2.41 -35.20
CA GLU A 30 -10.83 1.99 -34.23
C GLU A 30 -10.41 2.53 -32.88
N SER A 31 -11.11 3.54 -32.39
CA SER A 31 -11.06 4.00 -31.03
C SER A 31 -11.46 2.80 -30.15
N GLN A 32 -10.49 2.10 -29.58
CA GLN A 32 -10.73 1.15 -28.52
C GLN A 32 -11.28 1.95 -27.34
N THR A 33 -12.59 1.97 -27.19
CA THR A 33 -13.24 2.34 -25.92
C THR A 33 -12.61 1.49 -24.83
N PRO A 34 -12.21 2.09 -23.70
CA PRO A 34 -11.68 1.33 -22.56
C PRO A 34 -12.72 0.26 -22.19
N GLN A 35 -12.34 -1.01 -22.28
CA GLN A 35 -13.21 -2.07 -21.82
C GLN A 35 -13.46 -1.86 -20.33
N PRO A 36 -14.71 -1.96 -19.85
CA PRO A 36 -15.00 -1.87 -18.44
C PRO A 36 -14.20 -2.95 -17.71
N PRO A 37 -13.66 -2.64 -16.50
CA PRO A 37 -12.85 -3.57 -15.74
C PRO A 37 -13.59 -4.90 -15.60
N ASN A 38 -12.88 -5.98 -15.83
CA ASN A 38 -13.41 -7.34 -15.89
C ASN A 38 -14.09 -7.69 -14.55
N LYS A 39 -15.41 -7.68 -14.49
CA LYS A 39 -16.26 -7.76 -13.29
C LYS A 39 -16.21 -9.11 -12.55
N PHE A 40 -15.32 -10.03 -12.92
CA PHE A 40 -15.25 -11.36 -12.32
C PHE A 40 -13.80 -11.72 -11.95
N LYS A 41 -13.16 -10.94 -11.05
CA LYS A 41 -11.98 -11.45 -10.38
C LYS A 41 -12.42 -12.63 -9.49
N LYS A 42 -11.88 -13.79 -9.75
CA LYS A 42 -12.14 -14.99 -8.96
C LYS A 42 -11.29 -14.87 -7.69
N PHE A 43 -11.93 -14.53 -6.56
CA PHE A 43 -11.29 -14.57 -5.26
C PHE A 43 -10.72 -15.98 -5.01
N SER A 44 -9.40 -16.07 -4.83
CA SER A 44 -8.71 -17.36 -4.75
C SER A 44 -8.26 -17.72 -3.33
N LEU A 45 -8.05 -16.68 -2.49
CA LEU A 45 -7.54 -16.84 -1.13
C LEU A 45 -8.69 -16.72 -0.13
N LYS A 46 -8.89 -17.78 0.68
CA LYS A 46 -9.90 -17.79 1.73
C LYS A 46 -9.22 -17.82 3.09
N PRO A 47 -9.63 -16.95 4.02
CA PRO A 47 -9.05 -16.93 5.35
C PRO A 47 -9.42 -18.18 6.15
N ASN A 48 -8.46 -18.64 6.94
CA ASN A 48 -8.68 -19.66 7.96
C ASN A 48 -9.16 -18.96 9.24
N LEU A 49 -10.43 -19.10 9.57
CA LEU A 49 -11.08 -18.37 10.66
C LEU A 49 -11.13 -19.22 11.94
N ASN A 50 -10.68 -18.64 13.06
CA ASN A 50 -10.78 -19.26 14.38
C ASN A 50 -12.24 -19.52 14.80
N ASN A 51 -13.16 -18.64 14.40
CA ASN A 51 -14.58 -18.80 14.65
C ASN A 51 -15.42 -18.29 13.46
N PRO A 52 -15.93 -19.18 12.60
CA PRO A 52 -16.71 -18.80 11.41
C PRO A 52 -18.02 -18.03 11.71
N LYS A 53 -18.47 -18.00 12.96
CA LYS A 53 -19.67 -17.26 13.35
C LYS A 53 -19.39 -15.78 13.71
N LYS A 54 -18.12 -15.42 13.89
CA LYS A 54 -17.72 -14.03 14.12
C LYS A 54 -17.51 -13.32 12.79
N GLN A 55 -17.88 -12.04 12.75
CA GLN A 55 -17.49 -11.18 11.63
C GLN A 55 -15.96 -11.07 11.54
N THR A 56 -15.43 -10.89 10.33
CA THR A 56 -13.99 -10.82 10.11
C THR A 56 -13.56 -9.38 9.84
N ILE A 57 -12.47 -8.96 10.46
CA ILE A 57 -11.77 -7.70 10.14
C ILE A 57 -10.52 -8.06 9.35
N PHE A 58 -10.31 -7.40 8.22
CA PHE A 58 -9.12 -7.50 7.37
C PHE A 58 -8.27 -6.23 7.55
N TRP A 59 -7.10 -6.41 8.13
CA TRP A 59 -6.17 -5.34 8.50
C TRP A 59 -5.06 -5.20 7.48
N ASP A 60 -4.83 -3.99 6.97
CA ASP A 60 -3.52 -3.67 6.43
C ASP A 60 -2.49 -3.48 7.54
N LEU A 61 -1.21 -3.54 7.20
CA LEU A 61 -0.12 -3.32 8.15
C LEU A 61 0.56 -1.98 7.96
N ASP A 62 1.06 -1.69 6.74
CA ASP A 62 1.81 -0.47 6.51
C ASP A 62 0.90 0.75 6.69
N ASP A 63 1.35 1.70 7.48
CA ASP A 63 0.64 2.94 7.83
C ASP A 63 -0.74 2.79 8.48
N VAL A 64 -1.27 1.57 8.58
CA VAL A 64 -2.38 1.23 9.48
C VAL A 64 -1.83 0.79 10.83
N VAL A 65 -1.21 -0.37 10.92
CA VAL A 65 -0.66 -0.94 12.17
C VAL A 65 0.75 -0.45 12.46
N PHE A 66 1.58 -0.28 11.43
CA PHE A 66 2.96 0.21 11.52
C PHE A 66 3.08 1.67 11.08
N ASN A 67 4.18 2.33 11.49
CA ASN A 67 4.55 3.68 11.04
C ASN A 67 5.51 3.63 9.84
N SER A 68 5.21 2.84 8.83
CA SER A 68 6.13 2.49 7.75
C SER A 68 6.64 3.69 6.95
N THR A 69 5.77 4.58 6.53
CA THR A 69 6.17 5.74 5.70
C THR A 69 6.97 6.77 6.47
N GLU A 70 6.67 6.99 7.75
CA GLU A 70 7.49 7.87 8.59
C GLU A 70 8.96 7.41 8.56
N VAL A 71 9.18 6.12 8.74
CA VAL A 71 10.52 5.51 8.73
C VAL A 71 11.16 5.61 7.35
N VAL A 72 10.42 5.35 6.28
CA VAL A 72 10.93 5.49 4.90
C VAL A 72 11.37 6.92 4.62
N VAL A 73 10.56 7.91 4.99
CA VAL A 73 10.89 9.33 4.80
C VAL A 73 12.14 9.72 5.58
N ASP A 74 12.27 9.26 6.83
CA ASP A 74 13.46 9.50 7.64
C ASP A 74 14.73 8.88 7.04
N ILE A 75 14.63 7.69 6.48
CA ILE A 75 15.76 7.04 5.79
C ILE A 75 16.12 7.81 4.53
N ILE A 76 15.14 8.23 3.73
CA ILE A 76 15.39 9.04 2.53
C ILE A 76 16.06 10.36 2.90
N ASN A 77 15.62 11.02 3.95
CA ASN A 77 16.25 12.25 4.44
C ASN A 77 17.73 12.01 4.76
N LYS A 78 18.05 10.99 5.52
CA LYS A 78 19.43 10.68 5.96
C LYS A 78 20.33 10.23 4.83
N ILE A 79 19.83 9.40 3.91
CA ILE A 79 20.68 8.78 2.88
C ILE A 79 20.80 9.64 1.63
N PHE A 80 19.72 10.34 1.23
CA PHE A 80 19.68 11.03 -0.05
C PHE A 80 19.62 12.56 0.07
N ARG A 81 18.95 13.10 1.09
CA ARG A 81 18.74 14.55 1.18
C ARG A 81 19.86 15.24 1.93
N GLU A 82 20.21 14.77 3.11
CA GLU A 82 21.26 15.36 3.93
C GLU A 82 22.63 15.40 3.23
N PRO A 83 23.12 14.32 2.58
CA PRO A 83 24.37 14.37 1.84
C PRO A 83 24.36 15.33 0.64
N ASN A 84 23.19 15.67 0.12
CA ASN A 84 23.02 16.62 -0.97
C ASN A 84 22.62 18.03 -0.49
N HIS A 85 22.75 18.32 0.80
CA HIS A 85 22.43 19.62 1.43
C HIS A 85 20.98 20.08 1.17
N LEU A 86 20.05 19.15 1.02
CA LEU A 86 18.62 19.41 0.84
C LEU A 86 17.92 19.44 2.20
N ALA A 87 17.02 20.42 2.39
CA ALA A 87 16.21 20.47 3.59
C ALA A 87 15.41 19.16 3.80
N PRO A 88 15.26 18.66 5.05
CA PRO A 88 14.50 17.47 5.32
C PRO A 88 13.03 17.61 4.87
N LYS A 89 12.42 16.50 4.54
CA LYS A 89 11.00 16.37 4.22
C LYS A 89 10.28 15.60 5.33
N SER A 90 8.96 15.72 5.35
CA SER A 90 8.09 15.04 6.31
C SER A 90 7.08 14.12 5.60
N MET A 91 6.30 13.37 6.36
CA MET A 91 5.22 12.53 5.80
C MET A 91 4.20 13.33 4.98
N GLN A 92 3.91 14.57 5.36
CA GLN A 92 2.98 15.45 4.66
C GLN A 92 3.47 15.84 3.26
N ASP A 93 4.77 15.69 2.99
CA ASP A 93 5.35 15.92 1.67
C ASP A 93 5.20 14.73 0.72
N VAL A 94 4.80 13.55 1.21
CA VAL A 94 4.58 12.36 0.39
C VAL A 94 3.36 12.57 -0.51
N LYS A 95 3.57 12.48 -1.83
CA LYS A 95 2.54 12.68 -2.86
C LYS A 95 2.42 11.51 -3.83
N ASP A 96 3.29 10.52 -3.69
CA ASP A 96 3.35 9.36 -4.58
C ASP A 96 3.97 8.15 -3.89
N TRP A 97 3.59 6.96 -4.36
CA TRP A 97 4.05 5.66 -3.85
C TRP A 97 5.53 5.37 -4.07
N GLY A 98 6.16 6.08 -4.99
CA GLY A 98 7.59 5.96 -5.28
C GLY A 98 8.44 6.90 -4.46
N TYR A 99 7.82 7.70 -3.57
CA TYR A 99 8.47 8.72 -2.76
C TYR A 99 9.29 9.76 -3.56
N LYS A 100 8.97 9.95 -4.86
CA LYS A 100 9.65 10.92 -5.72
C LYS A 100 9.40 12.36 -5.27
N SER A 101 8.27 12.62 -4.63
CA SER A 101 7.97 13.89 -3.97
C SER A 101 8.90 14.19 -2.80
N ILE A 102 9.49 13.15 -2.20
CA ILE A 102 10.50 13.28 -1.14
C ILE A 102 11.89 13.44 -1.76
N TYR A 103 12.24 12.60 -2.74
CA TYR A 103 13.50 12.70 -3.49
C TYR A 103 13.28 12.30 -4.96
N ALA A 104 13.35 13.29 -5.87
CA ALA A 104 12.93 13.14 -7.28
C ALA A 104 13.70 12.08 -8.06
N LEU A 105 14.93 11.76 -7.68
CA LEU A 105 15.79 10.77 -8.34
C LEU A 105 15.63 9.35 -7.77
N LEU A 106 14.75 9.16 -6.79
CA LEU A 106 14.54 7.85 -6.16
C LEU A 106 13.97 6.85 -7.19
N THR A 107 14.57 5.69 -7.26
CA THR A 107 14.10 4.59 -8.10
C THR A 107 13.26 3.62 -7.28
N GLN A 108 12.37 2.87 -7.95
CA GLN A 108 11.56 1.83 -7.27
C GLN A 108 12.43 0.79 -6.57
N ASN A 109 13.56 0.39 -7.17
CA ASN A 109 14.49 -0.54 -6.54
C ASN A 109 15.08 0.02 -5.25
N GLN A 110 15.43 1.31 -5.20
CA GLN A 110 15.91 1.95 -3.97
C GLN A 110 14.84 1.97 -2.88
N VAL A 111 13.59 2.20 -3.24
CA VAL A 111 12.47 2.10 -2.29
C VAL A 111 12.36 0.68 -1.74
N HIS A 112 12.42 -0.34 -2.59
CA HIS A 112 12.40 -1.74 -2.14
C HIS A 112 13.58 -2.08 -1.23
N GLU A 113 14.78 -1.57 -1.55
CA GLU A 113 15.97 -1.79 -0.71
C GLU A 113 15.84 -1.08 0.67
N ILE A 114 15.15 0.07 0.73
CA ILE A 114 14.83 0.71 2.02
C ILE A 114 13.98 -0.22 2.88
N PHE A 115 12.88 -0.77 2.34
CA PHE A 115 12.01 -1.71 3.07
C PHE A 115 12.72 -3.00 3.49
N LYS A 116 13.77 -3.42 2.78
CA LYS A 116 14.58 -4.60 3.14
C LYS A 116 15.70 -4.29 4.14
N SER A 117 16.08 -3.01 4.28
CA SER A 117 17.25 -2.58 5.05
C SER A 117 17.11 -2.87 6.54
N GLN A 118 18.23 -3.15 7.20
CA GLN A 118 18.25 -3.29 8.65
C GLN A 118 17.81 -2.00 9.35
N GLN A 119 18.20 -0.84 8.80
CA GLN A 119 17.81 0.47 9.34
C GLN A 119 16.29 0.65 9.40
N PHE A 120 15.54 0.18 8.38
CA PHE A 120 14.08 0.20 8.38
C PHE A 120 13.54 -0.67 9.51
N TRP A 121 14.04 -1.91 9.65
CA TRP A 121 13.57 -2.87 10.65
C TRP A 121 13.94 -2.50 12.09
N ASP A 122 15.01 -1.75 12.28
CA ASP A 122 15.40 -1.23 13.60
C ASP A 122 14.56 -0.01 14.01
N SER A 123 13.93 0.67 13.05
CA SER A 123 13.19 1.92 13.28
C SER A 123 11.67 1.77 13.26
N ILE A 124 11.14 0.79 12.51
CA ILE A 124 9.70 0.57 12.37
C ILE A 124 9.07 0.09 13.69
N GLN A 125 7.89 0.61 13.99
CA GLN A 125 7.18 0.31 15.22
C GLN A 125 5.70 0.04 14.96
N VAL A 126 5.07 -0.75 15.83
CA VAL A 126 3.62 -0.85 15.91
C VAL A 126 3.08 0.45 16.54
N LYS A 127 2.08 1.05 15.91
CA LYS A 127 1.46 2.28 16.42
C LYS A 127 0.82 2.04 17.78
N GLN A 128 1.06 2.97 18.71
CA GLN A 128 0.51 2.88 20.07
C GLN A 128 -1.02 2.85 20.07
N ASP A 129 -1.66 3.56 19.14
CA ASP A 129 -3.12 3.60 19.05
C ASP A 129 -3.70 2.24 18.66
N PHE A 130 -3.02 1.47 17.78
CA PHE A 130 -3.38 0.08 17.51
C PHE A 130 -3.24 -0.80 18.77
N LEU A 131 -2.16 -0.64 19.53
CA LEU A 131 -1.98 -1.38 20.79
C LEU A 131 -3.08 -1.06 21.82
N ASN A 132 -3.49 0.21 21.89
CA ASN A 132 -4.59 0.63 22.77
C ASN A 132 -5.91 -0.02 22.33
N LEU A 133 -6.19 -0.06 21.02
CA LEU A 133 -7.35 -0.76 20.48
C LEU A 133 -7.30 -2.27 20.79
N ALA A 134 -6.15 -2.91 20.63
CA ALA A 134 -5.98 -4.33 20.95
C ALA A 134 -6.20 -4.61 22.45
N LYS A 135 -5.71 -3.72 23.33
CA LYS A 135 -5.90 -3.80 24.80
C LYS A 135 -7.34 -3.55 25.25
N SER A 136 -8.16 -2.83 24.48
CA SER A 136 -9.58 -2.60 24.84
C SER A 136 -10.41 -3.88 24.84
N GLY A 137 -9.92 -4.92 24.17
CA GLY A 137 -10.59 -6.20 24.04
C GLY A 137 -11.62 -6.27 22.90
N VAL A 138 -11.93 -5.15 22.21
CA VAL A 138 -12.91 -5.12 21.11
C VAL A 138 -12.55 -6.10 19.99
N LEU A 139 -11.26 -6.26 19.70
CA LEU A 139 -10.79 -7.18 18.66
C LEU A 139 -11.14 -8.65 18.95
N SER A 140 -11.35 -9.01 20.22
CA SER A 140 -11.74 -10.39 20.60
C SER A 140 -13.13 -10.77 20.12
N HIS A 141 -13.95 -9.81 19.74
CA HIS A 141 -15.30 -10.04 19.22
C HIS A 141 -15.30 -10.45 17.73
N TYR A 142 -14.18 -10.31 17.06
CA TYR A 142 -13.99 -10.52 15.63
C TYR A 142 -12.99 -11.65 15.35
N ASN A 143 -13.02 -12.17 14.12
CA ASN A 143 -11.84 -12.79 13.53
C ASN A 143 -10.98 -11.67 12.93
N ASN A 144 -9.72 -11.60 13.25
CA ASN A 144 -8.83 -10.61 12.68
C ASN A 144 -7.87 -11.31 11.73
N VAL A 145 -7.80 -10.82 10.50
CA VAL A 145 -6.96 -11.35 9.42
C VAL A 145 -6.09 -10.23 8.89
N ILE A 146 -4.81 -10.49 8.72
CA ILE A 146 -3.90 -9.52 8.10
C ILE A 146 -3.93 -9.72 6.59
N VAL A 147 -4.07 -8.63 5.83
CA VAL A 147 -3.97 -8.60 4.37
C VAL A 147 -3.09 -7.41 3.98
N THR A 148 -1.81 -7.64 3.80
CA THR A 148 -0.83 -6.60 3.51
C THR A 148 -0.16 -6.84 2.16
N ALA A 149 0.01 -5.79 1.37
CA ALA A 149 0.75 -5.84 0.11
C ALA A 149 2.22 -5.47 0.35
N GLY A 150 3.13 -6.07 -0.42
CA GLY A 150 4.54 -5.73 -0.30
C GLY A 150 5.49 -6.77 -0.90
N VAL A 151 6.77 -6.63 -0.55
CA VAL A 151 7.83 -7.53 -0.99
C VAL A 151 7.83 -8.78 -0.11
N ASP A 152 7.85 -9.95 -0.73
CA ASP A 152 7.70 -11.27 -0.07
C ASP A 152 8.63 -11.44 1.14
N GLU A 153 9.90 -11.08 1.00
CA GLU A 153 10.91 -11.19 2.05
C GLU A 153 10.58 -10.38 3.33
N THR A 154 9.68 -9.39 3.23
CA THR A 154 9.31 -8.52 4.35
C THR A 154 8.20 -9.10 5.23
N PHE A 155 7.37 -10.02 4.71
CA PHE A 155 6.19 -10.51 5.43
C PHE A 155 6.53 -11.27 6.72
N THR A 156 7.54 -12.13 6.67
CA THR A 156 8.01 -12.85 7.87
C THR A 156 8.49 -11.87 8.95
N LYS A 157 9.20 -10.82 8.56
CA LYS A 157 9.68 -9.79 9.48
C LYS A 157 8.53 -8.97 10.06
N LYS A 158 7.55 -8.56 9.23
CA LYS A 158 6.34 -7.85 9.67
C LYS A 158 5.57 -8.68 10.71
N LYS A 159 5.32 -9.96 10.42
CA LYS A 159 4.64 -10.87 11.33
C LYS A 159 5.39 -11.02 12.64
N ALA A 160 6.70 -11.27 12.58
CA ALA A 160 7.54 -11.44 13.76
C ALA A 160 7.60 -10.17 14.63
N LEU A 161 7.69 -8.98 14.02
CA LEU A 161 7.67 -7.71 14.72
C LEU A 161 6.33 -7.50 15.44
N LEU A 162 5.22 -7.70 14.74
CA LEU A 162 3.88 -7.56 15.33
C LEU A 162 3.68 -8.55 16.48
N GLN A 163 4.05 -9.81 16.28
CA GLN A 163 3.95 -10.85 17.32
C GLN A 163 4.73 -10.46 18.56
N ARG A 164 6.02 -10.15 18.43
CA ARG A 164 6.87 -9.72 19.55
C ARG A 164 6.30 -8.50 20.26
N THR A 165 5.88 -7.48 19.49
CA THR A 165 5.34 -6.25 20.12
C THR A 165 4.05 -6.50 20.88
N LEU A 166 3.17 -7.38 20.40
CA LEU A 166 1.97 -7.79 21.13
C LEU A 166 2.32 -8.54 22.40
N GLU A 167 3.25 -9.50 22.35
CA GLU A 167 3.72 -10.27 23.49
C GLU A 167 4.36 -9.37 24.57
N ASP A 168 5.19 -8.40 24.18
CA ASP A 168 5.78 -7.39 25.06
C ASP A 168 4.71 -6.51 25.75
N ASN A 169 3.52 -6.43 25.16
CA ASN A 169 2.35 -5.73 25.70
C ASN A 169 1.34 -6.65 26.41
N ASN A 170 1.71 -7.90 26.73
CA ASN A 170 0.88 -8.92 27.35
C ASN A 170 -0.36 -9.31 26.50
N LEU A 171 -0.25 -9.21 25.18
CA LEU A 171 -1.26 -9.63 24.22
C LEU A 171 -0.74 -10.86 23.46
N SER A 172 -1.63 -11.81 23.13
CA SER A 172 -1.28 -12.98 22.35
C SER A 172 -1.63 -12.78 20.88
N TYR A 173 -0.64 -12.86 20.00
CA TYR A 173 -0.85 -12.76 18.55
C TYR A 173 -1.91 -13.77 18.07
N ASP A 174 -1.77 -15.05 18.41
CA ASP A 174 -2.66 -16.13 17.94
C ASP A 174 -4.10 -16.02 18.52
N LYS A 175 -4.29 -15.28 19.61
CA LYS A 175 -5.63 -14.98 20.12
C LYS A 175 -6.28 -13.81 19.41
N ILE A 176 -5.49 -12.91 18.85
CA ILE A 176 -5.98 -11.73 18.12
C ILE A 176 -6.14 -12.07 16.65
N PHE A 177 -5.11 -12.60 15.99
CA PHE A 177 -5.10 -12.84 14.56
C PHE A 177 -5.29 -14.33 14.24
N SER A 178 -6.17 -14.60 13.28
CA SER A 178 -6.48 -15.95 12.80
C SER A 178 -5.72 -16.33 11.53
N ASP A 179 -5.35 -15.37 10.71
CA ASP A 179 -4.65 -15.62 9.45
C ASP A 179 -3.82 -14.42 8.98
N PHE A 180 -2.93 -14.65 7.98
CA PHE A 180 -2.02 -13.66 7.43
C PHE A 180 -1.83 -13.87 5.92
N PHE A 181 -2.20 -12.89 5.11
CA PHE A 181 -1.97 -12.87 3.67
C PHE A 181 -0.97 -11.77 3.30
N GLY A 182 0.18 -12.18 2.76
CA GLY A 182 1.13 -11.31 2.06
C GLY A 182 0.79 -11.29 0.58
N ILE A 183 0.48 -10.12 0.02
CA ILE A 183 0.09 -9.94 -1.38
C ILE A 183 1.28 -9.36 -2.14
N THR A 184 1.83 -10.14 -3.07
CA THR A 184 3.04 -9.79 -3.84
C THR A 184 2.71 -9.33 -5.25
N ASP A 185 3.76 -9.09 -6.04
CA ASP A 185 3.71 -8.81 -7.47
C ASP A 185 3.03 -9.91 -8.30
N ILE A 186 3.09 -11.18 -7.89
CA ILE A 186 2.35 -12.29 -8.53
C ILE A 186 0.84 -11.98 -8.57
N HIS A 187 0.35 -11.24 -7.59
CA HIS A 187 -1.03 -10.77 -7.50
C HIS A 187 -1.18 -9.30 -7.92
N ASN A 188 -0.16 -8.69 -8.54
CA ASN A 188 -0.11 -7.24 -8.83
C ASN A 188 -0.38 -6.37 -7.59
N PHE A 189 0.01 -6.84 -6.41
CA PHE A 189 -0.26 -6.21 -5.11
C PHE A 189 -1.76 -5.98 -4.83
N ASP A 190 -2.63 -6.71 -5.53
CA ASP A 190 -4.08 -6.53 -5.51
C ASP A 190 -4.73 -7.34 -4.38
N LYS A 191 -5.17 -6.66 -3.34
CA LYS A 191 -5.83 -7.28 -2.17
C LYS A 191 -7.18 -7.92 -2.50
N SER A 192 -7.78 -7.61 -3.66
CA SER A 192 -9.05 -8.22 -4.09
C SER A 192 -8.97 -9.72 -4.39
N VAL A 193 -7.77 -10.31 -4.40
CA VAL A 193 -7.61 -11.77 -4.48
C VAL A 193 -8.05 -12.48 -3.21
N VAL A 194 -8.17 -11.78 -2.08
CA VAL A 194 -8.67 -12.32 -0.81
C VAL A 194 -10.18 -12.19 -0.75
N ASP A 195 -10.85 -13.27 -0.38
CA ASP A 195 -12.31 -13.27 -0.17
C ASP A 195 -12.64 -12.62 1.18
N MET A 196 -13.10 -11.38 1.13
CA MET A 196 -13.43 -10.54 2.29
C MET A 196 -14.94 -10.38 2.50
N ARG A 197 -15.79 -11.21 1.84
CA ARG A 197 -17.26 -11.11 1.96
C ARG A 197 -17.71 -11.07 3.41
N ASP A 198 -18.71 -10.22 3.67
CA ASP A 198 -19.31 -10.00 4.98
C ASP A 198 -18.34 -9.45 6.05
N GLY A 199 -17.10 -9.12 5.65
CA GLY A 199 -16.07 -8.58 6.52
C GLY A 199 -15.96 -7.07 6.49
N ILE A 200 -15.10 -6.57 7.37
CA ILE A 200 -14.69 -5.18 7.49
C ILE A 200 -13.24 -5.09 7.00
N GLN A 201 -12.94 -4.27 6.01
CA GLN A 201 -11.56 -4.00 5.61
C GLN A 201 -11.11 -2.65 6.15
N ILE A 202 -9.93 -2.59 6.75
CA ILE A 202 -9.28 -1.38 7.26
C ILE A 202 -7.96 -1.19 6.51
N ASP A 203 -7.83 -0.07 5.81
CA ASP A 203 -6.69 0.26 4.97
C ASP A 203 -6.47 1.77 4.99
N ASP A 204 -5.25 2.24 4.76
CA ASP A 204 -4.92 3.66 4.62
C ASP A 204 -4.95 4.13 3.17
N ALA A 205 -5.04 3.20 2.23
CA ALA A 205 -5.01 3.44 0.81
C ALA A 205 -6.36 3.15 0.15
N TYR A 206 -6.99 4.21 -0.36
CA TYR A 206 -8.30 4.13 -1.00
C TYR A 206 -8.38 3.09 -2.14
N PHE A 207 -7.35 3.00 -2.99
CA PHE A 207 -7.32 2.05 -4.11
C PHE A 207 -7.34 0.58 -3.64
N ASN A 208 -6.82 0.27 -2.45
CA ASN A 208 -6.89 -1.07 -1.88
C ASN A 208 -8.33 -1.44 -1.45
N LEU A 209 -9.20 -0.46 -1.25
CA LEU A 209 -10.58 -0.64 -0.85
C LEU A 209 -11.52 -0.81 -2.05
N ILE A 210 -11.21 -0.20 -3.20
CA ILE A 210 -12.12 -0.14 -4.36
C ILE A 210 -12.53 -1.52 -4.84
N ASP A 211 -11.56 -2.38 -5.14
CA ASP A 211 -11.77 -3.65 -5.84
C ASP A 211 -12.08 -4.84 -4.91
N THR A 212 -12.07 -4.64 -3.59
CA THR A 212 -12.38 -5.72 -2.66
C THR A 212 -13.88 -5.91 -2.48
N ASN A 213 -14.27 -7.11 -2.06
CA ASN A 213 -15.67 -7.47 -1.79
C ASN A 213 -16.05 -7.34 -0.31
N ALA A 214 -15.28 -6.61 0.50
CA ALA A 214 -15.60 -6.34 1.89
C ALA A 214 -16.94 -5.58 2.01
N ARG A 215 -17.77 -6.01 2.96
CA ARG A 215 -19.08 -5.40 3.20
C ARG A 215 -18.97 -3.99 3.79
N CYS A 216 -18.00 -3.76 4.66
CA CYS A 216 -17.69 -2.48 5.26
C CYS A 216 -16.24 -2.13 4.96
N LYS A 217 -15.97 -0.91 4.59
CA LYS A 217 -14.65 -0.42 4.23
C LYS A 217 -14.31 0.78 5.09
N ILE A 218 -13.18 0.75 5.76
CA ILE A 218 -12.70 1.82 6.62
C ILE A 218 -11.39 2.35 6.05
N LEU A 219 -11.40 3.59 5.59
CA LEU A 219 -10.23 4.33 5.18
C LEU A 219 -9.66 5.08 6.38
N LEU A 220 -8.53 4.63 6.90
CA LEU A 220 -7.79 5.37 7.92
C LEU A 220 -7.02 6.51 7.24
N LYS A 221 -7.55 7.73 7.37
CA LYS A 221 -6.99 8.92 6.72
C LYS A 221 -5.63 9.26 7.31
N ASN A 222 -4.67 9.36 6.44
CA ASN A 222 -3.33 9.81 6.74
C ASN A 222 -2.84 10.68 5.56
N TYR A 223 -1.52 10.93 5.47
CA TYR A 223 -0.92 11.64 4.33
C TYR A 223 -1.24 10.99 2.97
N MET A 224 -1.56 9.69 2.92
CA MET A 224 -1.87 8.94 1.69
C MET A 224 -3.20 9.33 1.06
N GLU A 225 -4.07 10.06 1.76
CA GLU A 225 -5.29 10.63 1.16
C GLU A 225 -4.95 11.50 -0.05
N THR A 226 -3.90 12.32 0.04
CA THR A 226 -3.44 13.16 -1.07
C THR A 226 -2.95 12.33 -2.25
N VAL A 227 -2.23 11.23 -1.98
CA VAL A 227 -1.73 10.31 -3.01
C VAL A 227 -2.91 9.62 -3.71
N SER A 228 -3.86 9.11 -2.94
CA SER A 228 -5.05 8.43 -3.46
C SER A 228 -5.91 9.36 -4.32
N ASN A 229 -6.18 10.58 -3.86
CA ASN A 229 -6.99 11.56 -4.59
C ASN A 229 -6.33 11.98 -5.91
N ASN A 230 -5.02 12.15 -5.95
CA ASN A 230 -4.29 12.51 -7.17
C ASN A 230 -4.22 11.37 -8.19
N SER A 231 -4.26 10.12 -7.73
CA SER A 231 -4.10 8.95 -8.59
C SER A 231 -5.42 8.42 -9.17
N PHE A 232 -6.54 8.64 -8.47
CA PHE A 232 -7.80 7.96 -8.76
C PHE A 232 -9.02 8.88 -8.96
N GLY A 233 -8.87 10.20 -8.82
CA GLY A 233 -9.93 11.18 -9.12
C GLY A 233 -11.26 10.93 -8.36
N ASP A 234 -12.39 11.14 -9.03
CA ASP A 234 -13.74 11.15 -8.44
C ASP A 234 -14.31 9.77 -8.03
N TYR A 235 -13.48 8.73 -7.87
CA TYR A 235 -13.96 7.39 -7.48
C TYR A 235 -14.57 7.31 -6.07
N LYS A 236 -14.42 8.35 -5.25
CA LYS A 236 -15.03 8.42 -3.90
C LYS A 236 -16.57 8.27 -3.91
N GLU A 237 -17.23 8.62 -5.01
CA GLU A 237 -18.69 8.53 -5.13
C GLU A 237 -19.22 7.10 -5.36
N ILE A 238 -18.34 6.11 -5.57
CA ILE A 238 -18.74 4.76 -6.03
C ILE A 238 -18.75 3.72 -4.90
N LEU A 239 -18.15 4.01 -3.74
CA LEU A 239 -18.07 3.04 -2.66
C LEU A 239 -19.25 3.20 -1.68
N ASP A 240 -20.27 2.37 -1.86
CA ASP A 240 -21.26 2.12 -0.81
C ASP A 240 -20.55 1.53 0.43
N ASN A 241 -20.87 2.06 1.62
CA ASN A 241 -20.32 1.61 2.92
C ASN A 241 -18.82 1.90 3.16
N LEU A 242 -18.32 3.02 2.64
CA LEU A 242 -17.01 3.55 3.01
C LEU A 242 -17.14 4.49 4.22
N TYR A 243 -16.36 4.22 5.26
CA TYR A 243 -16.17 5.09 6.41
C TYR A 243 -14.78 5.70 6.36
N GLU A 244 -14.67 7.02 6.28
CA GLU A 244 -13.41 7.73 6.42
C GLU A 244 -13.20 8.09 7.89
N VAL A 245 -12.08 7.67 8.47
CA VAL A 245 -11.73 7.90 9.88
C VAL A 245 -10.35 8.52 10.00
N ASN A 246 -10.13 9.32 11.03
CA ASN A 246 -8.88 10.03 11.25
C ASN A 246 -7.96 9.34 12.28
N ASN A 247 -8.51 8.43 13.07
CA ASN A 247 -7.77 7.80 14.17
C ASN A 247 -8.41 6.47 14.60
N PHE A 248 -7.71 5.75 15.46
CA PHE A 248 -8.16 4.47 16.00
C PHE A 248 -9.35 4.57 16.99
N ALA A 249 -9.61 5.73 17.58
CA ALA A 249 -10.78 5.90 18.43
C ALA A 249 -12.07 5.85 17.59
N GLU A 250 -12.06 6.41 16.38
CA GLU A 250 -13.18 6.33 15.44
C GLU A 250 -13.35 4.89 14.91
N ILE A 251 -12.26 4.16 14.64
CA ILE A 251 -12.32 2.73 14.30
C ILE A 251 -12.97 1.95 15.44
N HIS A 252 -12.56 2.19 16.68
CA HIS A 252 -13.13 1.53 17.87
C HIS A 252 -14.64 1.73 17.96
N GLN A 253 -15.12 2.95 17.79
CA GLN A 253 -16.57 3.26 17.80
C GLN A 253 -17.32 2.50 16.71
N ILE A 254 -16.78 2.43 15.48
CA ILE A 254 -17.41 1.68 14.39
C ILE A 254 -17.45 0.18 14.72
N LEU A 255 -16.39 -0.37 15.28
CA LEU A 255 -16.33 -1.79 15.64
C LEU A 255 -17.30 -2.13 16.79
N GLU A 256 -17.41 -1.29 17.82
CA GLU A 256 -18.37 -1.48 18.89
C GLU A 256 -19.82 -1.42 18.38
N PHE A 257 -20.12 -0.45 17.52
CA PHE A 257 -21.46 -0.32 16.93
C PHE A 257 -21.82 -1.56 16.08
N ASN A 258 -20.96 -1.97 15.18
CA ASN A 258 -21.19 -3.14 14.34
C ASN A 258 -21.38 -4.43 15.18
N TYR A 259 -20.64 -4.59 16.27
CA TYR A 259 -20.78 -5.74 17.16
C TYR A 259 -22.14 -5.79 17.86
N THR A 260 -22.71 -4.65 18.24
CA THR A 260 -24.01 -4.58 18.90
C THR A 260 -25.16 -4.86 17.95
N ASP A 261 -25.10 -4.35 16.72
CA ASP A 261 -26.14 -4.53 15.70
C ASP A 261 -26.21 -5.96 15.14
N PHE A 262 -25.09 -6.70 15.14
CA PHE A 262 -25.08 -8.11 14.71
C PHE A 262 -25.59 -9.10 15.77
N LYS A 263 -25.85 -8.66 17.01
CA LYS A 263 -26.42 -9.52 18.07
C LYS A 263 -27.96 -9.55 18.07
N LEU A 264 -28.59 -8.68 17.29
CA LEU A 264 -30.04 -8.63 17.11
C LEU A 264 -30.49 -9.44 15.91
#